data_6cd29c9ce8a30fc40646f0e857183ce3
#
_entry.id   6cd29c9ce8a30fc40646f0e857183ce3
#
_cell.length_a   1.000
_cell.length_b   1.000
_cell.length_c   1.000
_cell.angle_alpha   90.00
_cell.angle_beta   90.00
_cell.angle_gamma   90.00
#
_symmetry.space_group_name_H-M   'P 1'
#
loop_
_entity.id
_entity.type
_entity.pdbx_description
1 polymer ?
#
loop_
_entity_poly.entity_id
_entity_poly.type
_entity_poly.pdbx_seq_one_letter_code
_entity_poly.pdbx_strand_id
1 'polypeptide(L)'
;MNIVVVGASGYAGRHIVEQEHRRGHRVRAVVRDKARAESAGAWGAPSLTNMVDEWAVGDVTDRSWAAGVCDGADAVISALGVTRQKADPWDIDYRANLNILESARP
;
A
#
# COMPACT_ATOMS: atom_id res chain seq x y z
N MET A 1 8.76 13.38 5.05
CA MET A 1 9.04 12.64 3.80
C MET A 1 7.76 12.19 3.16
N ASN A 2 7.81 11.94 1.88
CA ASN A 2 6.71 11.31 1.15
C ASN A 2 6.91 9.80 1.18
N ILE A 3 6.01 9.09 1.84
CA ILE A 3 6.10 7.64 2.04
C ILE A 3 4.97 6.97 1.25
N VAL A 4 5.32 5.99 0.42
CA VAL A 4 4.35 5.14 -0.27
C VAL A 4 4.21 3.85 0.52
N VAL A 5 2.99 3.50 0.90
CA VAL A 5 2.69 2.23 1.58
C VAL A 5 1.85 1.37 0.65
N VAL A 6 2.43 0.26 0.21
CA VAL A 6 1.76 -0.70 -0.69
C VAL A 6 1.12 -1.80 0.15
N GLY A 7 -0.09 -2.19 -0.19
CA GLY A 7 -0.86 -3.11 0.64
C GLY A 7 -1.40 -2.44 1.91
N ALA A 8 -1.71 -1.16 1.82
CA ALA A 8 -2.06 -0.32 2.97
C ALA A 8 -3.34 -0.78 3.68
N SER A 9 -4.26 -1.44 3.00
CA SER A 9 -5.53 -1.88 3.59
C SER A 9 -5.44 -3.21 4.34
N GLY A 10 -4.31 -3.90 4.27
CA GLY A 10 -4.07 -5.11 5.06
C GLY A 10 -3.78 -4.80 6.52
N TYR A 11 -3.72 -5.84 7.36
CA TYR A 11 -3.48 -5.66 8.79
C TYR A 11 -2.18 -4.90 9.07
N ALA A 12 -1.07 -5.38 8.56
CA ALA A 12 0.23 -4.74 8.76
C ALA A 12 0.28 -3.35 8.09
N GLY A 13 -0.29 -3.23 6.88
CA GLY A 13 -0.28 -1.97 6.14
C GLY A 13 -1.00 -0.84 6.87
N ARG A 14 -2.13 -1.13 7.52
CA ARG A 14 -2.89 -0.13 8.29
C ARG A 14 -2.08 0.39 9.47
N HIS A 15 -1.38 -0.47 10.18
CA HIS A 15 -0.52 -0.06 11.29
C HIS A 15 0.69 0.74 10.82
N ILE A 16 1.24 0.39 9.67
CA ILE A 16 2.34 1.16 9.06
C ILE A 16 1.87 2.56 8.69
N VAL A 17 0.72 2.69 8.04
CA VAL A 17 0.15 4.00 7.70
C VAL A 17 -0.05 4.85 8.95
N GLU A 18 -0.65 4.27 9.99
CA GLU A 18 -0.85 4.98 11.26
C GLU A 18 0.47 5.48 11.84
N GLN A 19 1.50 4.65 11.84
CA GLN A 19 2.80 5.01 12.38
C GLN A 19 3.45 6.15 11.58
N GLU A 20 3.42 6.08 10.25
CA GLU A 20 4.01 7.12 9.40
C GLU A 20 3.22 8.42 9.50
N HIS A 21 1.89 8.35 9.62
CA HIS A 21 1.06 9.52 9.86
C HIS A 21 1.42 10.21 11.19
N ARG A 22 1.60 9.42 12.24
CA ARG A 22 1.99 9.96 13.56
C ARG A 22 3.37 10.63 13.55
N ARG A 23 4.26 10.16 12.69
CA ARG A 23 5.58 10.77 12.50
C ARG A 23 5.57 12.04 11.68
N GLY A 24 4.41 12.44 11.19
CA GLY A 24 4.27 13.65 10.38
C GLY A 24 4.65 13.49 8.93
N HIS A 25 4.80 12.26 8.44
CA HIS A 25 5.10 12.01 7.04
C HIS A 25 3.86 12.12 6.17
N ARG A 26 4.06 12.47 4.93
CA ARG A 26 3.02 12.45 3.92
C ARG A 26 2.87 11.02 3.41
N VAL A 27 1.67 10.46 3.47
CA VAL A 27 1.42 9.04 3.13
C VAL A 27 0.59 8.93 1.85
N ARG A 28 1.13 8.20 0.88
CA ARG A 28 0.37 7.72 -0.27
C ARG A 28 0.04 6.26 -0.03
N ALA A 29 -1.24 5.96 0.12
CA ALA A 29 -1.70 4.59 0.33
C ALA A 29 -2.05 3.94 -1.01
N VAL A 30 -1.44 2.79 -1.28
CA VAL A 30 -1.71 2.00 -2.48
C VAL A 30 -2.63 0.87 -2.08
N VAL A 31 -3.86 0.89 -2.59
CA VAL A 31 -4.92 -0.05 -2.22
C VAL A 31 -5.70 -0.49 -3.45
N ARG A 32 -6.35 -1.64 -3.36
CA ARG A 32 -7.25 -2.12 -4.42
C ARG A 32 -8.66 -1.58 -4.27
N ASP A 33 -9.09 -1.33 -3.04
CA ASP A 33 -10.44 -0.87 -2.71
C ASP A 33 -10.36 0.19 -1.62
N LYS A 34 -10.61 1.44 -2.00
CA LYS A 34 -10.56 2.58 -1.08
C LYS A 34 -11.64 2.51 -0.01
N ALA A 35 -12.86 2.10 -0.38
CA ALA A 35 -13.97 2.01 0.57
C ALA A 35 -13.66 1.02 1.69
N ARG A 36 -13.04 -0.12 1.34
CA ARG A 36 -12.59 -1.09 2.33
C ARG A 36 -11.50 -0.53 3.23
N ALA A 37 -10.60 0.24 2.68
CA ALA A 37 -9.51 0.86 3.46
C ALA A 37 -10.04 1.91 4.44
N GLU A 38 -11.13 2.58 4.11
CA GLU A 38 -11.76 3.58 4.97
C GLU A 38 -12.60 2.95 6.09
N SER A 39 -12.93 1.67 6.00
CA SER A 39 -13.59 0.95 7.10
C SER A 39 -12.55 0.40 8.09
N ALA A 40 -13.01 0.00 9.28
CA ALA A 40 -12.11 -0.58 10.27
C ALA A 40 -11.56 -1.94 9.79
N GLY A 41 -10.30 -2.21 10.13
CA GLY A 41 -9.65 -3.45 9.77
C GLY A 41 -9.90 -4.57 10.78
N ALA A 42 -9.37 -5.76 10.48
CA ALA A 42 -9.46 -6.91 11.34
C ALA A 42 -8.62 -6.73 12.62
N TRP A 43 -9.05 -7.35 13.71
CA TRP A 43 -8.32 -7.36 14.99
C TRP A 43 -7.93 -5.98 15.50
N GLY A 44 -8.83 -5.02 15.36
CA GLY A 44 -8.60 -3.67 15.85
C GLY A 44 -7.64 -2.83 15.01
N ALA A 45 -7.27 -3.30 13.82
CA ALA A 45 -6.47 -2.47 12.92
C ALA A 45 -7.26 -1.20 12.52
N PRO A 46 -6.59 -0.04 12.47
CA PRO A 46 -7.30 1.21 12.29
C PRO A 46 -7.89 1.39 10.90
N SER A 47 -8.97 2.18 10.81
CA SER A 47 -9.42 2.73 9.53
C SER A 47 -8.36 3.70 9.00
N LEU A 48 -8.19 3.76 7.69
CA LEU A 48 -7.24 4.71 7.08
C LEU A 48 -7.84 6.10 6.87
N THR A 49 -9.11 6.30 7.25
CA THR A 49 -9.75 7.61 7.14
C THR A 49 -8.94 8.66 7.93
N ASN A 50 -8.66 9.78 7.29
CA ASN A 50 -7.91 10.92 7.86
C ASN A 50 -6.42 10.65 8.14
N MET A 51 -5.87 9.51 7.70
CA MET A 51 -4.45 9.21 7.87
C MET A 51 -3.67 9.17 6.56
N VAL A 52 -4.35 9.30 5.45
CA VAL A 52 -3.78 9.20 4.10
C VAL A 52 -3.88 10.55 3.41
N ASP A 53 -2.76 11.02 2.88
CA ASP A 53 -2.69 12.28 2.14
C ASP A 53 -3.02 12.08 0.65
N GLU A 54 -2.70 10.92 0.13
CA GLU A 54 -2.91 10.61 -1.29
C GLU A 54 -3.27 9.14 -1.46
N TRP A 55 -4.26 8.86 -2.30
CA TRP A 55 -4.71 7.51 -2.60
C TRP A 55 -4.26 7.10 -4.00
N ALA A 56 -3.69 5.90 -4.11
CA ALA A 56 -3.42 5.25 -5.39
C ALA A 56 -4.24 3.96 -5.42
N VAL A 57 -5.36 3.99 -6.13
CA VAL A 57 -6.30 2.86 -6.18
C VAL A 57 -6.11 2.09 -7.47
N GLY A 58 -5.71 0.85 -7.38
CA GLY A 58 -5.48 0.01 -8.54
C GLY A 58 -4.89 -1.34 -8.17
N ASP A 59 -4.45 -2.06 -9.19
CA ASP A 59 -3.90 -3.40 -9.04
C ASP A 59 -2.39 -3.37 -9.29
N VAL A 60 -1.60 -3.64 -8.25
CA VAL A 60 -0.14 -3.64 -8.35
C VAL A 60 0.42 -4.83 -9.15
N THR A 61 -0.40 -5.82 -9.44
CA THR A 61 -0.01 -6.89 -10.38
C THR A 61 -0.05 -6.43 -11.84
N ASP A 62 -0.74 -5.32 -12.11
CA ASP A 62 -0.75 -4.67 -13.42
C ASP A 62 0.49 -3.79 -13.54
N ARG A 63 1.47 -4.24 -14.31
CA ARG A 63 2.74 -3.54 -14.47
C ARG A 63 2.57 -2.12 -15.01
N SER A 64 1.68 -1.93 -15.96
CA SER A 64 1.44 -0.61 -16.55
C SER A 64 0.91 0.38 -15.52
N TRP A 65 -0.04 -0.05 -14.70
CA TRP A 65 -0.58 0.79 -13.64
C TRP A 65 0.46 1.06 -12.57
N ALA A 66 1.21 0.04 -12.17
CA ALA A 66 2.19 0.14 -11.09
C ALA A 66 3.39 1.02 -11.45
N ALA A 67 3.66 1.22 -12.74
CA ALA A 67 4.89 1.87 -13.19
C ALA A 67 5.11 3.28 -12.61
N GLY A 68 4.04 4.05 -12.40
CA GLY A 68 4.14 5.42 -11.88
C GLY A 68 3.76 5.55 -10.39
N VAL A 69 3.44 4.46 -9.72
CA VAL A 69 2.84 4.53 -8.38
C VAL A 69 3.79 5.07 -7.31
N CYS A 70 5.10 4.92 -7.50
CA CYS A 70 6.11 5.40 -6.57
C CYS A 70 6.71 6.76 -6.96
N ASP A 71 6.17 7.43 -7.97
CA ASP A 71 6.71 8.72 -8.41
C ASP A 71 6.67 9.74 -7.28
N GLY A 72 7.79 10.41 -7.04
CA GLY A 72 7.91 11.44 -6.02
C GLY A 72 8.07 10.90 -4.60
N ALA A 73 8.17 9.59 -4.41
CA ALA A 73 8.33 9.00 -3.09
C ALA A 73 9.76 9.12 -2.60
N ASP A 74 9.92 9.44 -1.30
CA ASP A 74 11.21 9.38 -0.62
C ASP A 74 11.51 7.96 -0.11
N ALA A 75 10.46 7.21 0.22
CA ALA A 75 10.58 5.83 0.66
C ALA A 75 9.32 5.04 0.29
N VAL A 76 9.49 3.74 0.11
CA VAL A 76 8.40 2.82 -0.22
C VAL A 76 8.43 1.66 0.77
N ILE A 77 7.28 1.40 1.39
CA ILE A 77 7.12 0.26 2.30
C ILE A 77 6.08 -0.67 1.69
N SER A 78 6.45 -1.92 1.48
CA SER A 78 5.52 -2.93 0.97
C SER A 78 5.05 -3.83 2.10
N ALA A 79 3.74 -3.86 2.30
CA ALA A 79 3.07 -4.77 3.22
C ALA A 79 2.24 -5.81 2.44
N LEU A 80 2.59 -6.06 1.19
CA LEU A 80 1.92 -7.05 0.36
C LEU A 80 2.20 -8.46 0.88
N GLY A 81 1.17 -9.30 0.82
CA GLY A 81 1.30 -10.68 1.19
C GLY A 81 -0.02 -11.43 0.96
N VAL A 82 0.03 -12.75 0.96
CA VAL A 82 -1.14 -13.60 0.80
C VAL A 82 -1.50 -14.19 2.16
N THR A 83 -2.46 -13.59 2.86
CA THR A 83 -2.90 -14.11 4.16
C THR A 83 -4.25 -14.80 4.09
N ARG A 84 -5.27 -14.15 3.55
CA ARG A 84 -6.63 -14.67 3.50
C ARG A 84 -7.29 -14.56 2.14
N GLN A 85 -6.54 -14.15 1.13
CA GLN A 85 -7.05 -14.05 -0.23
C GLN A 85 -6.74 -15.34 -0.99
N LYS A 86 -7.56 -15.59 -2.02
CA LYS A 86 -7.37 -16.73 -2.92
C LYS A 86 -6.41 -16.41 -4.06
N ALA A 87 -5.55 -15.43 -3.88
CA ALA A 87 -4.58 -15.06 -4.90
C ALA A 87 -3.42 -16.04 -4.93
N ASP A 88 -2.84 -16.22 -6.09
CA ASP A 88 -1.62 -17.00 -6.25
C ASP A 88 -0.48 -16.27 -5.52
N PRO A 89 0.25 -16.93 -4.60
CA PRO A 89 1.41 -16.33 -3.94
C PRO A 89 2.43 -15.74 -4.91
N TRP A 90 2.62 -16.36 -6.07
CA TRP A 90 3.52 -15.83 -7.11
C TRP A 90 3.12 -14.42 -7.54
N ASP A 91 1.81 -14.18 -7.73
CA ASP A 91 1.35 -12.87 -8.18
C ASP A 91 1.54 -11.80 -7.09
N ILE A 92 1.26 -12.13 -5.84
CA ILE A 92 1.32 -11.13 -4.76
C ILE A 92 2.74 -10.99 -4.20
N ASP A 93 3.38 -12.09 -3.84
CA ASP A 93 4.68 -12.03 -3.15
C ASP A 93 5.84 -11.76 -4.10
N TYR A 94 5.69 -12.06 -5.38
CA TYR A 94 6.76 -11.88 -6.35
C TYR A 94 6.43 -10.79 -7.37
N ARG A 95 5.41 -11.02 -8.21
CA ARG A 95 5.16 -10.11 -9.33
C ARG A 95 4.75 -8.72 -8.88
N ALA A 96 3.86 -8.60 -7.90
CA ALA A 96 3.43 -7.31 -7.40
C ALA A 96 4.60 -6.56 -6.75
N ASN A 97 5.39 -7.22 -5.92
CA ASN A 97 6.55 -6.59 -5.30
C ASN A 97 7.62 -6.24 -6.31
N LEU A 98 7.82 -7.06 -7.35
CA LEU A 98 8.75 -6.73 -8.44
C LEU A 98 8.31 -5.48 -9.18
N ASN A 99 7.01 -5.35 -9.49
CA ASN A 99 6.47 -4.18 -10.16
C ASN A 99 6.69 -2.91 -9.31
N ILE A 100 6.49 -3.01 -8.00
CA ILE A 100 6.74 -1.89 -7.09
C ILE A 100 8.22 -1.54 -7.03
N LEU A 101 9.09 -2.53 -6.97
CA LEU A 101 10.53 -2.30 -6.97
C LEU A 101 10.97 -1.58 -8.25
N GLU A 102 10.47 -2.00 -9.41
CA GLU A 102 10.77 -1.34 -10.67
C GLU A 102 10.24 0.09 -10.70
N SER A 103 9.04 0.32 -10.16
CA SER A 103 8.45 1.67 -10.06
C SER A 103 9.29 2.60 -9.17
N ALA A 104 9.88 2.07 -8.12
CA ALA A 104 10.68 2.85 -7.16
C ALA A 104 12.08 3.18 -7.66
N ARG A 105 12.55 2.54 -8.73
CA ARG A 105 13.90 2.81 -9.28
C ARG A 105 13.96 4.21 -9.89
N PRO A 106 15.08 4.90 -9.67
CA PRO A 106 15.30 6.22 -10.27
C PRO A 106 15.41 6.16 -11.78
#